data_f9877908f977fe24153657ff8724cb75
#
_entry.id   f9877908f977fe24153657ff8724cb75
#
_cell.length_a   1.000
_cell.length_b   1.000
_cell.length_c   1.000
_cell.angle_alpha   90.00
_cell.angle_beta   90.00
_cell.angle_gamma   90.00
#
_symmetry.space_group_name_H-M   'P 1'
#
loop_
_entity.id
_entity.type
_entity.pdbx_description
1 polymer ?
#
loop_
_entity_poly.entity_id
_entity_poly.type
_entity_poly.pdbx_seq_one_letter_code
_entity_poly.pdbx_strand_id
1 'polypeptide(L)'
;PLASADAAYPADGRLTVDELTFTVWRTPGHTPGSVCLYCNGYLFSGDTLFAGSCGRTDLPGGSTADMRRSLSLLAELPLPADTRVLPGHGEDTTLGEEKRHNPYMMGAWF
;
A
#
# COMPACT_ATOMS: atom_id res chain seq x y z
N PRO A 1 -14.26 -1.52 -0.19
CA PRO A 1 -13.02 -0.76 -0.01
C PRO A 1 -12.38 -0.40 -1.33
N LEU A 2 -11.71 0.75 -1.35
CA LEU A 2 -11.07 1.26 -2.57
C LEU A 2 -9.92 0.39 -3.06
N ALA A 3 -9.34 -0.41 -2.19
CA ALA A 3 -8.22 -1.27 -2.53
C ALA A 3 -8.63 -2.66 -2.99
N SER A 4 -9.86 -2.82 -3.46
CA SER A 4 -10.34 -4.13 -3.91
C SER A 4 -9.55 -4.62 -5.11
N ALA A 5 -9.12 -5.87 -5.06
CA ALA A 5 -8.39 -6.50 -6.15
C ALA A 5 -9.26 -6.74 -7.39
N ASP A 6 -10.57 -6.73 -7.22
CA ASP A 6 -11.51 -6.99 -8.33
C ASP A 6 -11.72 -5.77 -9.21
N ALA A 7 -11.30 -4.60 -8.78
CA ALA A 7 -11.47 -3.40 -9.56
C ALA A 7 -10.55 -3.40 -10.78
N ALA A 8 -11.07 -2.93 -11.91
CA ALA A 8 -10.30 -2.78 -13.13
C ALA A 8 -9.53 -1.46 -13.06
N TYR A 9 -8.28 -1.49 -12.63
CA TYR A 9 -7.45 -0.30 -12.52
C TYR A 9 -6.77 0.00 -13.85
N PRO A 10 -6.70 1.30 -14.23
CA PRO A 10 -6.10 1.66 -15.50
C PRO A 10 -4.60 1.39 -15.53
N ALA A 11 -4.10 1.07 -16.73
CA ALA A 11 -2.68 0.76 -16.91
C ALA A 11 -1.78 1.99 -16.73
N ASP A 12 -2.32 3.19 -16.86
CA ASP A 12 -1.55 4.42 -16.70
C ASP A 12 -1.34 4.83 -15.24
N GLY A 13 -1.84 4.05 -14.29
CA GLY A 13 -1.65 4.33 -12.88
C GLY A 13 -2.52 5.44 -12.33
N ARG A 14 -3.62 5.76 -12.99
CA ARG A 14 -4.58 6.76 -12.52
C ARG A 14 -5.99 6.23 -12.53
N LEU A 15 -6.74 6.66 -11.52
CA LEU A 15 -8.15 6.34 -11.40
C LEU A 15 -8.89 7.62 -11.02
N THR A 16 -9.89 8.00 -11.80
CA THR A 16 -10.69 9.19 -11.51
C THR A 16 -12.08 8.75 -11.07
N VAL A 17 -12.50 9.25 -9.90
CA VAL A 17 -13.81 8.97 -9.33
C VAL A 17 -14.36 10.28 -8.79
N ASP A 18 -15.53 10.70 -9.28
CA ASP A 18 -16.21 11.94 -8.83
C ASP A 18 -15.26 13.15 -8.81
N GLU A 19 -14.54 13.36 -9.90
CA GLU A 19 -13.58 14.45 -10.09
C GLU A 19 -12.32 14.33 -9.23
N LEU A 20 -12.17 13.28 -8.43
CA LEU A 20 -10.92 13.00 -7.71
C LEU A 20 -10.06 12.07 -8.55
N THR A 21 -8.79 12.42 -8.70
CA THR A 21 -7.84 11.57 -9.41
C THR A 21 -6.90 10.93 -8.41
N PHE A 22 -6.88 9.60 -8.43
CA PHE A 22 -5.99 8.79 -7.59
C PHE A 22 -4.80 8.32 -8.40
N THR A 23 -3.61 8.36 -7.81
CA THR A 23 -2.47 7.64 -8.36
C THR A 23 -2.55 6.21 -7.83
N VAL A 24 -2.33 5.25 -8.71
CA VAL A 24 -2.49 3.83 -8.40
C VAL A 24 -1.15 3.13 -8.56
N TRP A 25 -0.74 2.37 -7.55
CA TRP A 25 0.41 1.49 -7.64
C TRP A 25 -0.02 0.07 -7.35
N ARG A 26 0.46 -0.86 -8.16
CA ARG A 26 0.25 -2.27 -7.89
C ARG A 26 1.19 -2.68 -6.77
N THR A 27 0.61 -3.24 -5.70
CA THR A 27 1.37 -3.66 -4.53
C THR A 27 0.97 -5.10 -4.17
N PRO A 28 1.34 -6.06 -5.03
CA PRO A 28 0.99 -7.45 -4.77
C PRO A 28 1.74 -8.00 -3.56
N GLY A 29 1.21 -9.04 -2.99
CA GLY A 29 1.80 -9.72 -1.84
C GLY A 29 0.74 -10.34 -0.95
N HIS A 30 -0.21 -9.55 -0.47
CA HIS A 30 -1.38 -10.08 0.22
C HIS A 30 -2.27 -10.82 -0.79
N THR A 31 -2.53 -10.18 -1.92
CA THR A 31 -3.14 -10.81 -3.09
C THR A 31 -2.41 -10.35 -4.35
N PRO A 32 -2.53 -11.07 -5.48
CA PRO A 32 -1.90 -10.63 -6.73
C PRO A 32 -2.44 -9.31 -7.24
N GLY A 33 -3.68 -8.97 -6.94
CA GLY A 33 -4.33 -7.77 -7.43
C GLY A 33 -4.32 -6.61 -6.45
N SER A 34 -3.61 -6.70 -5.33
CA SER A 34 -3.57 -5.62 -4.35
C SER A 34 -2.97 -4.35 -4.94
N VAL A 35 -3.54 -3.20 -4.54
CA VAL A 35 -3.07 -1.89 -4.99
C VAL A 35 -3.08 -0.92 -3.82
N CYS A 36 -2.30 0.14 -3.96
CA CYS A 36 -2.37 1.32 -3.09
C CYS A 36 -2.80 2.52 -3.92
N LEU A 37 -3.61 3.39 -3.33
CA LEU A 37 -4.14 4.57 -3.98
C LEU A 37 -3.72 5.82 -3.21
N TYR A 38 -3.32 6.85 -3.93
CA TYR A 38 -2.92 8.12 -3.33
C TYR A 38 -3.74 9.26 -3.89
N CYS A 39 -4.24 10.11 -3.02
CA CYS A 39 -4.97 11.33 -3.39
C CYS A 39 -4.90 12.34 -2.27
N ASN A 40 -4.49 13.57 -2.60
CA ASN A 40 -4.56 14.71 -1.68
C ASN A 40 -3.95 14.47 -0.30
N GLY A 41 -2.78 13.83 -0.24
CA GLY A 41 -2.08 13.59 1.02
C GLY A 41 -2.49 12.33 1.76
N TYR A 42 -3.35 11.50 1.16
CA TYR A 42 -3.82 10.25 1.75
C TYR A 42 -3.38 9.06 0.89
N LEU A 43 -2.76 8.09 1.52
CA LEU A 43 -2.38 6.83 0.89
C LEU A 43 -3.29 5.72 1.43
N PHE A 44 -4.14 5.20 0.59
CA PHE A 44 -5.02 4.08 0.94
C PHE A 44 -4.26 2.80 0.65
N SER A 45 -3.76 2.17 1.70
CA SER A 45 -2.82 1.05 1.56
C SER A 45 -3.47 -0.33 1.61
N GLY A 46 -4.79 -0.39 1.83
CA GLY A 46 -5.52 -1.66 1.85
C GLY A 46 -4.87 -2.66 2.79
N ASP A 47 -4.62 -3.85 2.28
CA ASP A 47 -3.99 -4.92 3.05
C ASP A 47 -2.50 -5.05 2.73
N THR A 48 -1.84 -3.97 2.31
CA THR A 48 -0.41 -3.97 2.04
C THR A 48 0.38 -3.44 3.22
N LEU A 49 0.15 -2.20 3.63
CA LEU A 49 0.90 -1.54 4.70
C LEU A 49 -0.02 -1.23 5.86
N PHE A 50 0.35 -1.69 7.05
CA PHE A 50 -0.34 -1.39 8.31
C PHE A 50 0.59 -0.66 9.25
N ALA A 51 0.03 -0.06 10.29
CA ALA A 51 0.82 0.57 11.34
C ALA A 51 1.69 -0.49 12.03
N GLY A 52 2.99 -0.43 11.81
CA GLY A 52 3.95 -1.37 12.38
C GLY A 52 3.95 -2.76 11.74
N SER A 53 3.22 -2.97 10.65
CA SER A 53 3.05 -4.31 10.10
C SER A 53 2.76 -4.27 8.60
N CYS A 54 2.43 -5.40 8.03
CA CYS A 54 2.00 -5.53 6.65
C CYS A 54 0.95 -6.64 6.54
N GLY A 55 0.30 -6.73 5.38
CA GLY A 55 -0.68 -7.77 5.13
C GLY A 55 -0.05 -9.16 5.14
N ARG A 56 -0.82 -10.15 5.56
CA ARG A 56 -0.34 -11.54 5.56
C ARG A 56 -0.16 -12.04 4.13
N THR A 57 0.79 -12.92 3.96
CA THR A 57 1.18 -13.46 2.65
C THR A 57 1.06 -14.97 2.56
N ASP A 58 0.51 -15.61 3.59
CA ASP A 58 0.48 -17.06 3.74
C ASP A 58 -0.82 -17.71 3.26
N LEU A 59 -1.72 -16.93 2.67
CA LEU A 59 -2.94 -17.46 2.08
C LEU A 59 -2.74 -17.73 0.59
N PRO A 60 -3.60 -18.57 -0.03
CA PRO A 60 -3.50 -18.81 -1.47
C PRO A 60 -3.48 -17.52 -2.27
N GLY A 61 -2.52 -17.38 -3.18
CA GLY A 61 -2.30 -16.16 -3.95
C GLY A 61 -1.37 -15.16 -3.28
N GLY A 62 -1.06 -15.35 -1.99
CA GLY A 62 -0.11 -14.50 -1.28
C GLY A 62 1.33 -14.78 -1.67
N SER A 63 2.19 -13.78 -1.55
CA SER A 63 3.62 -13.90 -1.88
C SER A 63 4.44 -12.97 -1.02
N THR A 64 5.30 -13.55 -0.18
CA THR A 64 6.22 -12.76 0.65
C THR A 64 7.21 -11.99 -0.21
N ALA A 65 7.70 -12.59 -1.30
CA ALA A 65 8.63 -11.91 -2.20
C ALA A 65 7.97 -10.68 -2.84
N ASP A 66 6.72 -10.79 -3.26
CA ASP A 66 5.98 -9.67 -3.82
C ASP A 66 5.72 -8.59 -2.75
N MET A 67 5.37 -9.00 -1.53
CA MET A 67 5.13 -8.04 -0.45
C MET A 67 6.40 -7.24 -0.15
N ARG A 68 7.55 -7.89 -0.14
CA ARG A 68 8.84 -7.21 0.08
C ARG A 68 9.07 -6.15 -0.99
N ARG A 69 8.85 -6.50 -2.25
CA ARG A 69 8.99 -5.54 -3.35
C ARG A 69 8.00 -4.40 -3.25
N SER A 70 6.77 -4.70 -2.87
CA SER A 70 5.72 -3.69 -2.73
C SER A 70 6.05 -2.70 -1.62
N LEU A 71 6.51 -3.18 -0.47
CA LEU A 71 6.87 -2.29 0.63
C LEU A 71 8.12 -1.47 0.30
N SER A 72 9.08 -2.04 -0.42
CA SER A 72 10.23 -1.27 -0.90
C SER A 72 9.80 -0.17 -1.88
N LEU A 73 8.86 -0.48 -2.76
CA LEU A 73 8.30 0.52 -3.67
C LEU A 73 7.68 1.68 -2.88
N LEU A 74 6.85 1.38 -1.89
CA LEU A 74 6.19 2.41 -1.09
C LEU A 74 7.22 3.26 -0.34
N ALA A 75 8.29 2.66 0.16
CA ALA A 75 9.34 3.38 0.88
C ALA A 75 10.10 4.35 -0.01
N GLU A 76 10.14 4.10 -1.32
CA GLU A 76 10.89 4.92 -2.27
C GLU A 76 10.02 5.95 -3.00
N LEU A 77 8.71 5.95 -2.77
CA LEU A 77 7.85 6.93 -3.42
C LEU A 77 8.17 8.35 -2.94
N PRO A 78 8.18 9.33 -3.86
CA PRO A 78 8.48 10.72 -3.50
C PRO A 78 7.27 11.40 -2.87
N LEU A 79 6.70 10.80 -1.85
CA LEU A 79 5.57 11.35 -1.12
C LEU A 79 6.04 11.98 0.19
N PRO A 80 5.38 13.04 0.65
CA PRO A 80 5.75 13.67 1.92
C PRO A 80 5.68 12.70 3.10
N ALA A 81 6.54 12.91 4.09
CA ALA A 81 6.56 12.08 5.29
C ALA A 81 5.25 12.17 6.09
N ASP A 82 4.54 13.29 5.99
CA ASP A 82 3.25 13.46 6.67
C ASP A 82 2.07 12.91 5.89
N THR A 83 2.31 12.21 4.77
CA THR A 83 1.25 11.51 4.05
C THR A 83 0.53 10.57 5.00
N ARG A 84 -0.79 10.72 5.11
CA ARG A 84 -1.60 9.87 5.98
C ARG A 84 -1.81 8.52 5.31
N VAL A 85 -1.53 7.46 6.06
CA VAL A 85 -1.74 6.09 5.59
C VAL A 85 -3.02 5.57 6.20
N LEU A 86 -3.96 5.19 5.35
CA LEU A 86 -5.27 4.66 5.75
C LEU A 86 -5.33 3.20 5.33
N PRO A 87 -4.98 2.29 6.25
CA PRO A 87 -4.99 0.86 5.92
C PRO A 87 -6.40 0.28 5.95
N GLY A 88 -6.55 -0.91 5.38
CA GLY A 88 -7.82 -1.63 5.42
C GLY A 88 -8.17 -2.13 6.81
N HIS A 89 -7.17 -2.34 7.67
CA HIS A 89 -7.34 -2.81 9.04
C HIS A 89 -6.34 -2.09 9.94
N GLY A 90 -6.72 -1.91 11.19
CA GLY A 90 -5.84 -1.29 12.18
C GLY A 90 -5.93 0.23 12.14
N GLU A 91 -5.00 0.87 12.80
CA GLU A 91 -5.03 2.32 12.96
C GLU A 91 -4.36 3.05 11.81
N ASP A 92 -4.78 4.30 11.61
CA ASP A 92 -4.14 5.19 10.67
C ASP A 92 -2.74 5.53 11.16
N THR A 93 -1.85 5.83 10.21
CA THR A 93 -0.48 6.21 10.52
C THR A 93 0.00 7.22 9.49
N THR A 94 1.29 7.53 9.48
CA THR A 94 1.89 8.35 8.43
C THR A 94 2.99 7.57 7.74
N LEU A 95 3.25 7.92 6.48
CA LEU A 95 4.28 7.24 5.71
C LEU A 95 5.66 7.41 6.35
N GLY A 96 5.96 8.60 6.87
CA GLY A 96 7.23 8.85 7.56
C GLY A 96 7.42 7.98 8.79
N GLU A 97 6.35 7.79 9.56
CA GLU A 97 6.39 6.93 10.75
C GLU A 97 6.71 5.50 10.36
N GLU A 98 6.05 5.01 9.30
CA GLU A 98 6.30 3.64 8.85
C GLU A 98 7.69 3.46 8.26
N LYS A 99 8.20 4.44 7.54
CA LYS A 99 9.57 4.38 7.03
C LYS A 99 10.60 4.29 8.14
N ARG A 100 10.34 4.93 9.30
CA ARG A 100 11.26 4.93 10.43
C ARG A 100 11.13 3.72 11.34
N HIS A 101 9.93 3.18 11.49
CA HIS A 101 9.64 2.23 12.57
C HIS A 101 9.05 0.91 12.12
N ASN A 102 8.54 0.80 10.89
CA ASN A 102 7.94 -0.46 10.43
C ASN A 102 9.05 -1.42 10.01
N PRO A 103 9.23 -2.54 10.71
CA PRO A 103 10.34 -3.44 10.39
C PRO A 103 10.23 -4.04 8.98
N TYR A 104 9.04 -4.30 8.50
CA TYR A 104 8.86 -4.87 7.17
C TYR A 104 9.21 -3.87 6.08
N MET A 105 8.84 -2.59 6.26
CA MET A 105 9.19 -1.54 5.31
C MET A 105 10.69 -1.25 5.34
N MET A 106 11.34 -1.46 6.47
CA MET A 106 12.79 -1.31 6.63
C MET A 106 13.58 -2.52 6.11
N GLY A 107 12.90 -3.57 5.67
CA GLY A 107 13.54 -4.75 5.11
C GLY A 107 13.86 -5.85 6.10
N ALA A 108 13.40 -5.75 7.33
CA ALA A 108 13.64 -6.77 8.35
C ALA A 108 12.58 -7.87 8.23
N TRP A 109 12.87 -8.87 7.44
CA TRP A 109 11.96 -10.00 7.23
C TRP A 109 12.40 -11.21 8.03
N PHE A 110 11.43 -11.83 8.68
CA PHE A 110 11.66 -12.94 9.58
C PHE A 110 11.28 -14.27 8.93
#